data_4b5bd95443880e4be6c3824ae24c7885
#
_entry.id   4b5bd95443880e4be6c3824ae24c7885
#
_cell.length_a   1.000
_cell.length_b   1.000
_cell.length_c   1.000
_cell.angle_alpha   90.00
_cell.angle_beta   90.00
_cell.angle_gamma   90.00
#
_symmetry.space_group_name_H-M   'P 1'
#
loop_
_entity.id
_entity.type
_entity.pdbx_description
1 polymer ?
#
loop_
_entity_poly.entity_id
_entity_poly.type
_entity_poly.pdbx_seq_one_letter_code
_entity_poly.pdbx_strand_id
1 'polypeptide(L)'
;SISFDVYNQDSENIKGDIKSSTSGIRVGIGSKNNLWYQRLKYNYSSSETTTSSTSTANSITGEEGLEIITSSMTFKISQDTRDNYLNPKSGHLISFANTLAGFGGDSSFIKSVLNSKIFFPINYGDYTLGLKSGVGFINSLDDKITSSNRFRLGGKTLRGFDNTGVGPRDTGNNQVVGGNNFYNFSIELNSDEWMPDDTGLNWLVFSDIGSIWGTDYEAGVQGYDDIAPRITYGFGLSMITPVGPLQMIWGFPIQSENYDLEERFQFSIGTSF
;
A
#
# COMPACT_ATOMS: atom_id res chain seq x y z
N SER A 1 -9.51 15.49 -18.38
CA SER A 1 -8.16 14.98 -18.73
C SER A 1 -8.26 13.61 -19.37
N ILE A 2 -7.39 13.36 -20.33
CA ILE A 2 -7.19 12.05 -20.96
C ILE A 2 -5.73 11.65 -20.68
N SER A 3 -5.49 10.39 -20.36
CA SER A 3 -4.14 9.84 -20.19
C SER A 3 -4.00 8.56 -21.00
N PHE A 4 -2.79 8.36 -21.53
CA PHE A 4 -2.35 7.13 -22.15
C PHE A 4 -0.94 6.82 -21.62
N ASP A 5 -0.78 5.63 -21.07
CA ASP A 5 0.47 5.20 -20.47
C ASP A 5 0.85 3.83 -21.04
N VAL A 6 2.09 3.66 -21.44
CA VAL A 6 2.73 2.37 -21.68
C VAL A 6 3.79 2.19 -20.61
N TYR A 7 3.78 1.05 -19.95
CA TYR A 7 4.69 0.83 -18.83
C TYR A 7 5.27 -0.58 -18.85
N ASN A 8 6.48 -0.67 -18.35
CA ASN A 8 7.12 -1.89 -17.93
C ASN A 8 7.66 -1.67 -16.52
N GLN A 9 7.31 -2.54 -15.60
CA GLN A 9 7.68 -2.44 -14.19
C GLN A 9 8.21 -3.78 -13.71
N ASP A 10 9.46 -3.78 -13.29
CA ASP A 10 10.06 -4.90 -12.60
C ASP A 10 10.05 -4.61 -11.10
N SER A 11 9.64 -5.59 -10.32
CA SER A 11 9.69 -5.55 -8.86
C SER A 11 10.37 -6.80 -8.33
N GLU A 12 11.25 -6.60 -7.38
CA GLU A 12 11.98 -7.66 -6.70
C GLU A 12 11.80 -7.47 -5.20
N ASN A 13 11.55 -8.54 -4.44
CA ASN A 13 11.53 -8.41 -3.00
C ASN A 13 12.96 -8.19 -2.47
N ILE A 14 13.08 -7.64 -1.25
CA ILE A 14 14.38 -7.26 -0.64
C ILE A 14 15.38 -8.43 -0.58
N LYS A 15 14.88 -9.68 -0.49
CA LYS A 15 15.71 -10.88 -0.47
C LYS A 15 16.02 -11.44 -1.87
N GLY A 16 15.47 -10.84 -2.95
CA GLY A 16 15.68 -11.30 -4.31
C GLY A 16 14.99 -12.63 -4.67
N ASP A 17 14.13 -13.12 -3.81
CA ASP A 17 13.53 -14.46 -3.97
C ASP A 17 12.31 -14.48 -4.89
N ILE A 18 11.59 -13.36 -4.99
CA ILE A 18 10.47 -13.20 -5.92
C ILE A 18 10.74 -12.01 -6.82
N LYS A 19 10.68 -12.25 -8.12
CA LYS A 19 10.71 -11.23 -9.16
C LYS A 19 9.37 -11.23 -9.88
N SER A 20 8.81 -10.05 -10.06
CA SER A 20 7.60 -9.88 -10.86
C SER A 20 7.88 -8.83 -11.92
N SER A 21 7.73 -9.22 -13.18
CA SER A 21 7.78 -8.32 -14.32
C SER A 21 6.37 -8.09 -14.82
N THR A 22 5.97 -6.83 -14.95
CA THR A 22 4.63 -6.46 -15.42
C THR A 22 4.75 -5.42 -16.51
N SER A 23 4.26 -5.74 -17.69
CA SER A 23 4.13 -4.80 -18.81
C SER A 23 2.68 -4.55 -19.17
N GLY A 24 2.37 -3.35 -19.66
CA GLY A 24 0.98 -3.07 -19.99
C GLY A 24 0.74 -1.71 -20.61
N ILE A 25 -0.51 -1.50 -20.96
CA ILE A 25 -1.05 -0.23 -21.45
C ILE A 25 -2.21 0.22 -20.56
N ARG A 26 -2.29 1.53 -20.35
CA ARG A 26 -3.38 2.15 -19.59
C ARG A 26 -3.97 3.30 -20.38
N VAL A 27 -5.29 3.33 -20.43
CA VAL A 27 -6.03 4.47 -20.99
C VAL A 27 -6.97 4.97 -19.92
N GLY A 28 -7.00 6.28 -19.70
CA GLY A 28 -7.85 6.85 -18.68
C GLY A 28 -8.47 8.17 -19.09
N ILE A 29 -9.70 8.39 -18.63
CA ILE A 29 -10.39 9.66 -18.71
C ILE A 29 -10.72 10.13 -17.31
N GLY A 30 -10.52 11.42 -17.04
CA GLY A 30 -10.82 12.01 -15.74
C GLY A 30 -11.50 13.34 -15.88
N SER A 31 -12.41 13.61 -14.95
CA SER A 31 -13.11 14.88 -14.82
C SER A 31 -12.99 15.38 -13.39
N LYS A 32 -12.84 16.69 -13.25
CA LYS A 32 -12.88 17.37 -11.96
C LYS A 32 -14.11 18.27 -11.94
N ASN A 33 -14.99 18.08 -10.97
CA ASN A 33 -16.14 18.91 -10.72
C ASN A 33 -16.04 19.46 -9.29
N ASN A 34 -15.76 20.75 -9.15
CA ASN A 34 -15.52 21.43 -7.88
C ASN A 34 -14.47 20.70 -7.02
N LEU A 35 -14.94 20.00 -5.97
CA LEU A 35 -14.10 19.30 -4.98
C LEU A 35 -13.84 17.83 -5.35
N TRP A 36 -14.60 17.28 -6.29
CA TRP A 36 -14.52 15.88 -6.64
C TRP A 36 -13.74 15.65 -7.93
N TYR A 37 -12.82 14.72 -7.88
CA TYR A 37 -12.12 14.17 -9.05
C TYR A 37 -12.60 12.74 -9.31
N GLN A 38 -13.07 12.50 -10.52
CA GLN A 38 -13.52 11.18 -10.98
C GLN A 38 -12.61 10.72 -12.12
N ARG A 39 -12.24 9.45 -12.11
CA ARG A 39 -11.42 8.86 -13.16
C ARG A 39 -11.90 7.45 -13.49
N LEU A 40 -12.08 7.19 -14.78
CA LEU A 40 -12.26 5.87 -15.32
C LEU A 40 -10.97 5.48 -16.05
N LYS A 41 -10.43 4.30 -15.74
CA LYS A 41 -9.18 3.80 -16.32
C LYS A 41 -9.38 2.37 -16.78
N TYR A 42 -9.01 2.08 -18.01
CA TYR A 42 -8.83 0.72 -18.52
C TYR A 42 -7.36 0.37 -18.48
N ASN A 43 -7.05 -0.85 -18.04
CA ASN A 43 -5.71 -1.40 -17.97
C ASN A 43 -5.69 -2.80 -18.60
N TYR A 44 -4.76 -3.01 -19.50
CA TYR A 44 -4.41 -4.31 -20.03
C TYR A 44 -2.94 -4.57 -19.73
N SER A 45 -2.64 -5.63 -19.00
CA SER A 45 -1.29 -5.95 -18.55
C SER A 45 -1.03 -7.44 -18.59
N SER A 46 0.22 -7.77 -18.90
CA SER A 46 0.79 -9.09 -18.70
C SER A 46 1.76 -9.05 -17.52
N SER A 47 1.67 -10.01 -16.63
CA SER A 47 2.57 -10.15 -15.48
C SER A 47 3.11 -11.58 -15.41
N GLU A 48 4.42 -11.70 -15.20
CA GLU A 48 5.11 -12.96 -14.94
C GLU A 48 5.78 -12.88 -13.56
N THR A 49 5.61 -13.92 -12.76
CA THR A 49 6.25 -14.03 -11.45
C THR A 49 7.19 -15.23 -11.45
N THR A 50 8.45 -14.99 -11.09
CA THR A 50 9.45 -16.04 -10.92
C THR A 50 9.95 -16.05 -9.48
N THR A 51 10.25 -17.25 -8.96
CA THR A 51 10.84 -17.42 -7.63
C THR A 51 12.17 -18.14 -7.73
N SER A 52 13.15 -17.69 -6.98
CA SER A 52 14.49 -18.30 -6.93
C SER A 52 14.66 -19.34 -5.81
N SER A 53 13.67 -19.44 -4.92
CA SER A 53 13.71 -20.34 -3.75
C SER A 53 12.55 -21.32 -3.77
N THR A 54 12.73 -22.44 -3.05
CA THR A 54 11.71 -23.48 -2.96
C THR A 54 10.51 -22.97 -2.15
N SER A 55 9.43 -22.62 -2.85
CA SER A 55 8.15 -22.26 -2.24
C SER A 55 7.32 -23.51 -1.94
N THR A 56 6.60 -23.49 -0.81
CA THR A 56 5.61 -24.51 -0.45
C THR A 56 4.17 -23.99 -0.60
N ALA A 57 4.00 -22.70 -0.79
CA ALA A 57 2.69 -22.11 -1.00
C ALA A 57 2.18 -22.37 -2.43
N ASN A 58 1.11 -23.13 -2.54
CA ASN A 58 0.47 -23.42 -3.84
C ASN A 58 0.07 -22.17 -4.60
N SER A 59 -0.17 -21.05 -3.90
CA SER A 59 -0.48 -19.76 -4.50
C SER A 59 0.69 -19.13 -5.27
N ILE A 60 1.92 -19.53 -4.95
CA ILE A 60 3.13 -19.04 -5.61
C ILE A 60 3.59 -20.05 -6.66
N THR A 61 3.70 -21.33 -6.27
CA THR A 61 4.16 -22.40 -7.19
C THR A 61 3.23 -22.64 -8.37
N GLY A 62 1.93 -22.40 -8.20
CA GLY A 62 0.96 -22.55 -9.28
C GLY A 62 0.97 -21.38 -10.30
N GLU A 63 1.62 -20.27 -9.98
CA GLU A 63 1.72 -19.08 -10.85
C GLU A 63 3.14 -18.88 -11.39
N GLU A 64 4.12 -19.65 -10.90
CA GLU A 64 5.53 -19.50 -11.25
C GLU A 64 5.78 -19.73 -12.74
N GLY A 65 6.42 -18.73 -13.39
CA GLY A 65 6.75 -18.79 -14.81
C GLY A 65 5.55 -18.70 -15.74
N LEU A 66 4.34 -18.48 -15.22
CA LEU A 66 3.17 -18.25 -16.04
C LEU A 66 3.03 -16.76 -16.38
N GLU A 67 2.77 -16.50 -17.66
CA GLU A 67 2.33 -15.18 -18.11
C GLU A 67 0.83 -15.03 -17.81
N ILE A 68 0.49 -14.10 -16.91
CA ILE A 68 -0.89 -13.84 -16.49
C ILE A 68 -1.37 -12.53 -17.09
N ILE A 69 -2.35 -12.63 -17.95
CA ILE A 69 -2.99 -11.47 -18.58
C ILE A 69 -4.13 -10.98 -17.73
N THR A 70 -4.11 -9.67 -17.40
CA THR A 70 -5.18 -9.00 -16.67
C THR A 70 -5.76 -7.85 -17.49
N SER A 71 -7.05 -7.92 -17.77
CA SER A 71 -7.82 -6.87 -18.43
C SER A 71 -8.82 -6.32 -17.44
N SER A 72 -8.69 -5.05 -17.06
CA SER A 72 -9.47 -4.47 -15.96
C SER A 72 -9.89 -3.03 -16.20
N MET A 73 -11.02 -2.66 -15.60
CA MET A 73 -11.55 -1.31 -15.57
C MET A 73 -11.62 -0.82 -14.13
N THR A 74 -11.03 0.34 -13.86
CA THR A 74 -11.03 0.97 -12.54
C THR A 74 -11.79 2.28 -12.58
N PHE A 75 -12.81 2.40 -11.75
CA PHE A 75 -13.43 3.68 -11.41
C PHE A 75 -12.85 4.18 -10.10
N LYS A 76 -12.37 5.42 -10.09
CA LYS A 76 -11.87 6.10 -8.89
C LYS A 76 -12.60 7.42 -8.71
N ILE A 77 -13.06 7.68 -7.49
CA ILE A 77 -13.56 8.98 -7.05
C ILE A 77 -12.72 9.47 -5.88
N SER A 78 -12.36 10.74 -5.86
CA SER A 78 -11.59 11.31 -4.74
C SER A 78 -11.94 12.78 -4.52
N GLN A 79 -11.80 13.20 -3.27
CA GLN A 79 -11.92 14.59 -2.84
C GLN A 79 -10.63 14.97 -2.10
N ASP A 80 -10.01 16.06 -2.51
CA ASP A 80 -8.80 16.60 -1.89
C ASP A 80 -9.02 18.07 -1.54
N THR A 81 -9.08 18.35 -0.25
CA THR A 81 -9.27 19.69 0.33
C THR A 81 -8.07 20.11 1.17
N ARG A 82 -6.96 19.37 1.09
CA ARG A 82 -5.75 19.70 1.85
C ARG A 82 -5.21 21.06 1.45
N ASP A 83 -4.76 21.81 2.42
CA ASP A 83 -4.12 23.12 2.24
C ASP A 83 -2.77 23.01 1.52
N ASN A 84 -2.03 21.91 1.75
CA ASN A 84 -0.77 21.60 1.09
C ASN A 84 -0.67 20.10 0.76
N TYR A 85 -0.12 19.75 -0.40
CA TYR A 85 0.02 18.37 -0.84
C TYR A 85 1.18 17.64 -0.14
N LEU A 86 2.28 18.35 0.18
CA LEU A 86 3.51 17.76 0.72
C LEU A 86 3.55 17.80 2.24
N ASN A 87 3.05 18.88 2.86
CA ASN A 87 2.98 19.04 4.31
C ASN A 87 1.62 19.61 4.69
N PRO A 88 0.55 18.80 4.66
CA PRO A 88 -0.79 19.27 4.98
C PRO A 88 -0.94 19.54 6.47
N LYS A 89 -1.42 20.73 6.81
CA LYS A 89 -1.77 21.14 8.17
C LYS A 89 -3.28 21.05 8.42
N SER A 90 -4.10 21.10 7.35
CA SER A 90 -5.55 21.03 7.44
C SER A 90 -6.19 20.39 6.21
N GLY A 91 -7.46 19.98 6.37
CA GLY A 91 -8.25 19.41 5.28
C GLY A 91 -8.18 17.90 5.19
N HIS A 92 -8.62 17.34 4.09
CA HIS A 92 -8.67 15.89 3.92
C HIS A 92 -8.42 15.46 2.47
N LEU A 93 -7.97 14.22 2.33
CA LEU A 93 -7.96 13.46 1.08
C LEU A 93 -8.73 12.17 1.32
N ILE A 94 -9.86 12.01 0.65
CA ILE A 94 -10.65 10.76 0.68
C ILE A 94 -10.70 10.22 -0.74
N SER A 95 -10.46 8.94 -0.92
CA SER A 95 -10.53 8.28 -2.24
C SER A 95 -11.11 6.90 -2.14
N PHE A 96 -12.02 6.59 -3.05
CA PHE A 96 -12.56 5.25 -3.28
C PHE A 96 -12.22 4.81 -4.69
N ALA A 97 -11.72 3.59 -4.83
CA ALA A 97 -11.43 2.95 -6.10
C ALA A 97 -12.10 1.57 -6.15
N ASN A 98 -12.76 1.30 -7.25
CA ASN A 98 -13.31 -0.02 -7.55
C ASN A 98 -12.78 -0.48 -8.89
N THR A 99 -12.21 -1.69 -8.91
CA THR A 99 -11.66 -2.32 -10.10
C THR A 99 -12.41 -3.60 -10.39
N LEU A 100 -12.90 -3.73 -11.63
CA LEU A 100 -13.46 -4.93 -12.17
C LEU A 100 -12.49 -5.47 -13.21
N ALA A 101 -12.04 -6.71 -13.05
CA ALA A 101 -11.26 -7.46 -14.03
C ALA A 101 -12.10 -8.61 -14.61
N GLY A 102 -11.74 -9.07 -15.81
CA GLY A 102 -12.50 -10.13 -16.50
C GLY A 102 -12.98 -9.74 -17.88
N PHE A 103 -12.43 -8.66 -18.46
CA PHE A 103 -12.74 -8.25 -19.85
C PHE A 103 -11.87 -8.97 -20.90
N GLY A 104 -11.50 -10.23 -20.61
CA GLY A 104 -10.52 -11.04 -21.32
C GLY A 104 -9.19 -11.15 -20.57
N GLY A 105 -8.49 -12.27 -20.74
CA GLY A 105 -7.31 -12.64 -19.97
C GLY A 105 -7.60 -13.66 -18.88
N ASP A 106 -6.63 -13.85 -17.99
CA ASP A 106 -6.59 -14.96 -17.03
C ASP A 106 -7.08 -14.57 -15.63
N SER A 107 -7.36 -13.28 -15.39
CA SER A 107 -7.77 -12.77 -14.08
C SER A 107 -9.18 -12.19 -14.13
N SER A 108 -10.04 -12.63 -13.20
CA SER A 108 -11.42 -12.17 -13.05
C SER A 108 -11.72 -11.88 -11.58
N PHE A 109 -11.89 -10.60 -11.21
CA PHE A 109 -12.12 -10.19 -9.83
C PHE A 109 -12.79 -8.83 -9.69
N ILE A 110 -13.31 -8.57 -8.50
CA ILE A 110 -13.70 -7.24 -8.02
C ILE A 110 -12.77 -6.85 -6.87
N LYS A 111 -12.11 -5.69 -7.00
CA LYS A 111 -11.23 -5.11 -5.98
C LYS A 111 -11.71 -3.73 -5.60
N SER A 112 -11.96 -3.51 -4.30
CA SER A 112 -12.40 -2.22 -3.76
C SER A 112 -11.42 -1.71 -2.72
N VAL A 113 -11.08 -0.42 -2.79
CA VAL A 113 -10.15 0.22 -1.85
C VAL A 113 -10.69 1.58 -1.45
N LEU A 114 -10.79 1.82 -0.16
CA LEU A 114 -11.09 3.12 0.43
C LEU A 114 -9.86 3.61 1.20
N ASN A 115 -9.41 4.82 0.92
CA ASN A 115 -8.35 5.49 1.68
C ASN A 115 -8.84 6.86 2.15
N SER A 116 -8.44 7.22 3.38
CA SER A 116 -8.70 8.53 3.95
C SER A 116 -7.46 9.07 4.65
N LYS A 117 -7.21 10.37 4.49
CA LYS A 117 -6.22 11.15 5.24
C LYS A 117 -6.90 12.44 5.65
N ILE A 118 -6.94 12.73 6.94
CA ILE A 118 -7.59 13.91 7.52
C ILE A 118 -6.59 14.62 8.41
N PHE A 119 -6.51 15.93 8.32
CA PHE A 119 -5.55 16.75 9.05
C PHE A 119 -6.26 17.84 9.81
N PHE A 120 -5.91 18.00 11.07
CA PHE A 120 -6.46 18.99 11.98
C PHE A 120 -5.34 19.82 12.59
N PRO A 121 -5.35 21.14 12.43
CA PRO A 121 -4.44 22.02 13.17
C PRO A 121 -4.85 22.05 14.64
N ILE A 122 -3.87 21.95 15.52
CA ILE A 122 -4.01 22.03 16.98
C ILE A 122 -3.16 23.21 17.46
N ASN A 123 -3.59 23.84 18.54
CA ASN A 123 -2.88 24.96 19.18
C ASN A 123 -2.49 26.05 18.18
N TYR A 124 -3.51 26.65 17.51
CA TYR A 124 -3.33 27.69 16.49
C TYR A 124 -2.47 27.30 15.27
N GLY A 125 -2.23 26.00 15.08
CA GLY A 125 -1.48 25.47 13.93
C GLY A 125 -0.03 25.08 14.22
N ASP A 126 0.42 25.19 15.47
CA ASP A 126 1.75 24.74 15.91
C ASP A 126 1.92 23.24 15.76
N TYR A 127 0.82 22.50 15.95
CA TYR A 127 0.77 21.04 15.80
C TYR A 127 -0.26 20.63 14.77
N THR A 128 -0.02 19.53 14.10
CA THR A 128 -0.96 18.92 13.17
C THR A 128 -1.27 17.49 13.60
N LEU A 129 -2.55 17.21 13.86
CA LEU A 129 -3.03 15.85 14.05
C LEU A 129 -3.45 15.27 12.70
N GLY A 130 -2.79 14.20 12.28
CA GLY A 130 -3.11 13.42 11.08
C GLY A 130 -3.79 12.11 11.44
N LEU A 131 -4.94 11.85 10.83
CA LEU A 131 -5.62 10.55 10.87
C LEU A 131 -5.58 9.94 9.47
N LYS A 132 -5.00 8.75 9.34
CA LYS A 132 -4.89 8.06 8.06
C LYS A 132 -5.56 6.69 8.17
N SER A 133 -6.30 6.28 7.16
CA SER A 133 -6.92 4.95 7.14
C SER A 133 -6.96 4.37 5.73
N GLY A 134 -6.89 3.07 5.65
CA GLY A 134 -7.08 2.30 4.44
C GLY A 134 -7.87 1.03 4.74
N VAL A 135 -8.78 0.68 3.84
CA VAL A 135 -9.51 -0.58 3.88
C VAL A 135 -9.65 -1.08 2.45
N GLY A 136 -9.41 -2.35 2.26
CA GLY A 136 -9.56 -2.95 0.94
C GLY A 136 -9.95 -4.41 0.98
N PHE A 137 -10.64 -4.82 -0.04
CA PHE A 137 -10.99 -6.21 -0.29
C PHE A 137 -10.94 -6.54 -1.78
N ILE A 138 -10.60 -7.79 -2.08
CA ILE A 138 -10.62 -8.34 -3.42
C ILE A 138 -11.29 -9.71 -3.36
N ASN A 139 -12.23 -9.93 -4.27
CA ASN A 139 -12.94 -11.20 -4.41
C ASN A 139 -12.81 -11.70 -5.86
N SER A 140 -12.49 -12.97 -6.02
CA SER A 140 -12.53 -13.63 -7.33
C SER A 140 -13.96 -13.75 -7.84
N LEU A 141 -14.13 -13.68 -9.15
CA LEU A 141 -15.41 -13.93 -9.83
C LEU A 141 -15.46 -15.34 -10.43
N ASP A 142 -14.31 -15.92 -10.78
CA ASP A 142 -14.25 -17.25 -11.41
C ASP A 142 -13.24 -18.15 -10.72
N ASP A 143 -11.97 -17.74 -10.72
CA ASP A 143 -10.85 -18.48 -10.19
C ASP A 143 -10.26 -17.81 -8.94
N LYS A 144 -9.04 -18.20 -8.61
CA LYS A 144 -8.30 -17.68 -7.47
C LYS A 144 -7.66 -16.34 -7.80
N ILE A 145 -7.49 -15.51 -6.78
CA ILE A 145 -6.78 -14.25 -6.91
C ILE A 145 -5.28 -14.52 -7.06
N THR A 146 -4.67 -13.98 -8.11
CA THR A 146 -3.24 -14.08 -8.34
C THR A 146 -2.45 -13.30 -7.30
N SER A 147 -1.25 -13.75 -6.96
CA SER A 147 -0.37 -13.14 -5.97
C SER A 147 -0.07 -11.67 -6.29
N SER A 148 0.05 -11.33 -7.58
CA SER A 148 0.27 -9.95 -8.06
C SER A 148 -0.91 -9.00 -7.79
N ASN A 149 -2.13 -9.53 -7.69
CA ASN A 149 -3.34 -8.74 -7.45
C ASN A 149 -3.71 -8.61 -5.97
N ARG A 150 -3.12 -9.43 -5.06
CA ARG A 150 -3.37 -9.36 -3.63
C ARG A 150 -2.82 -8.09 -3.00
N PHE A 151 -3.34 -7.75 -1.84
CA PHE A 151 -2.81 -6.66 -1.03
C PHE A 151 -1.52 -7.07 -0.32
N ARG A 152 -0.73 -6.06 0.03
CA ARG A 152 0.46 -6.17 0.89
C ARG A 152 0.43 -5.05 1.91
N LEU A 153 0.90 -5.31 3.12
CA LEU A 153 0.87 -4.37 4.23
C LEU A 153 2.24 -4.32 4.93
N GLY A 154 2.64 -3.11 5.31
CA GLY A 154 3.92 -2.81 5.95
C GLY A 154 4.49 -1.48 5.45
N GLY A 155 5.74 -1.20 5.77
CA GLY A 155 6.43 0.01 5.35
C GLY A 155 5.69 1.29 5.75
N LYS A 156 5.37 2.11 4.77
CA LYS A 156 4.65 3.40 5.00
C LYS A 156 3.21 3.25 5.47
N THR A 157 2.59 2.10 5.27
CA THR A 157 1.20 1.84 5.64
C THR A 157 1.05 1.25 7.04
N LEU A 158 2.10 0.62 7.55
CA LEU A 158 2.22 0.08 8.90
C LEU A 158 3.71 0.12 9.29
N ARG A 159 4.13 1.24 9.86
CA ARG A 159 5.53 1.55 10.17
C ARG A 159 6.06 0.61 11.27
N GLY A 160 7.36 0.31 11.20
CA GLY A 160 7.99 -0.69 12.09
C GLY A 160 8.02 -2.10 11.51
N PHE A 161 7.39 -2.32 10.35
CA PHE A 161 7.47 -3.55 9.57
C PHE A 161 8.06 -3.26 8.18
N ASP A 162 8.71 -4.27 7.58
CA ASP A 162 9.13 -4.24 6.18
C ASP A 162 7.97 -3.87 5.24
N ASN A 163 8.24 -3.40 4.04
CA ASN A 163 7.23 -2.98 3.06
C ASN A 163 6.15 -4.03 2.79
N THR A 164 6.49 -5.30 2.94
CA THR A 164 5.60 -6.46 2.82
C THR A 164 5.69 -7.33 4.07
N GLY A 165 5.98 -6.70 5.21
CA GLY A 165 6.35 -7.36 6.45
C GLY A 165 5.22 -8.09 7.15
N VAL A 166 3.97 -7.75 6.84
CA VAL A 166 2.80 -8.24 7.58
C VAL A 166 1.92 -9.10 6.68
N GLY A 167 1.37 -10.18 7.25
CA GLY A 167 0.30 -10.99 6.68
C GLY A 167 0.71 -12.39 6.22
N PRO A 168 -0.13 -13.04 5.40
CA PRO A 168 0.06 -14.41 4.97
C PRO A 168 1.42 -14.67 4.31
N ARG A 169 2.10 -15.74 4.76
CA ARG A 169 3.44 -16.11 4.30
C ARG A 169 3.56 -17.59 3.99
N ASP A 170 4.44 -17.89 3.06
CA ASP A 170 4.85 -19.24 2.72
C ASP A 170 5.58 -19.90 3.93
N THR A 171 5.16 -21.10 4.30
CA THR A 171 5.76 -21.85 5.43
C THR A 171 7.16 -22.39 5.12
N GLY A 172 7.52 -22.54 3.85
CA GLY A 172 8.82 -23.11 3.43
C GLY A 172 9.95 -22.08 3.44
N ASN A 173 9.69 -20.86 2.98
CA ASN A 173 10.72 -19.84 2.78
C ASN A 173 10.37 -18.47 3.38
N ASN A 174 9.24 -18.38 4.08
CA ASN A 174 8.71 -17.13 4.68
C ASN A 174 8.47 -15.99 3.69
N GLN A 175 8.27 -16.29 2.41
CA GLN A 175 7.93 -15.27 1.41
C GLN A 175 6.51 -14.74 1.60
N VAL A 176 6.29 -13.47 1.24
CA VAL A 176 4.97 -12.85 1.31
C VAL A 176 4.04 -13.42 0.24
N VAL A 177 2.90 -13.92 0.68
CA VAL A 177 1.81 -14.39 -0.19
C VAL A 177 0.84 -13.25 -0.48
N GLY A 178 0.68 -12.31 0.47
CA GLY A 178 -0.32 -11.25 0.43
C GLY A 178 -1.69 -11.73 0.88
N GLY A 179 -2.61 -10.79 1.08
CA GLY A 179 -3.98 -11.07 1.53
C GLY A 179 -5.04 -10.47 0.61
N ASN A 180 -6.23 -11.04 0.68
CA ASN A 180 -7.40 -10.58 -0.06
C ASN A 180 -8.12 -9.42 0.64
N ASN A 181 -7.88 -9.23 1.94
CA ASN A 181 -8.49 -8.21 2.75
C ASN A 181 -7.43 -7.50 3.58
N PHE A 182 -7.58 -6.20 3.80
CA PHE A 182 -6.75 -5.46 4.73
C PHE A 182 -7.50 -4.30 5.35
N TYR A 183 -7.03 -3.88 6.52
CA TYR A 183 -7.26 -2.56 7.07
C TYR A 183 -5.97 -2.00 7.67
N ASN A 184 -5.85 -0.69 7.66
CA ASN A 184 -4.85 0.02 8.44
C ASN A 184 -5.42 1.35 8.93
N PHE A 185 -4.98 1.76 10.10
CA PHE A 185 -5.29 3.05 10.70
C PHE A 185 -4.03 3.61 11.35
N SER A 186 -3.83 4.91 11.21
CA SER A 186 -2.70 5.65 11.77
C SER A 186 -3.19 6.93 12.41
N ILE A 187 -2.69 7.22 13.59
CA ILE A 187 -2.77 8.51 14.24
C ILE A 187 -1.35 9.08 14.34
N GLU A 188 -1.18 10.32 13.94
CA GLU A 188 0.11 10.98 13.85
C GLU A 188 -0.02 12.43 14.34
N LEU A 189 0.87 12.83 15.23
CA LEU A 189 1.06 14.22 15.62
C LEU A 189 2.39 14.69 15.07
N ASN A 190 2.40 15.78 14.32
CA ASN A 190 3.60 16.40 13.78
C ASN A 190 3.66 17.89 14.06
N SER A 191 4.87 18.44 14.10
CA SER A 191 5.14 19.85 14.31
C SER A 191 6.55 20.22 13.85
N ASP A 192 6.77 21.50 13.58
CA ASP A 192 8.05 22.15 13.39
C ASP A 192 8.55 22.86 14.68
N GLU A 193 7.72 22.90 15.72
CA GLU A 193 8.10 23.43 17.02
C GLU A 193 9.37 22.75 17.57
N TRP A 194 10.27 23.53 18.16
CA TRP A 194 11.56 23.13 18.70
C TRP A 194 12.59 22.69 17.65
N MET A 195 12.29 22.77 16.37
CA MET A 195 13.27 22.56 15.30
C MET A 195 13.99 23.88 15.02
N PRO A 196 15.25 23.83 14.53
CA PRO A 196 15.94 25.04 14.13
C PRO A 196 15.20 25.78 13.02
N ASP A 197 15.06 27.10 13.16
CA ASP A 197 14.42 27.95 12.18
C ASP A 197 15.05 27.77 10.78
N ASP A 198 14.24 27.93 9.74
CA ASP A 198 14.64 27.84 8.33
C ASP A 198 15.15 26.47 7.84
N THR A 199 15.13 25.42 8.66
CA THR A 199 15.55 24.08 8.23
C THR A 199 14.48 23.31 7.49
N GLY A 200 13.20 23.65 7.70
CA GLY A 200 12.05 22.88 7.19
C GLY A 200 11.93 21.48 7.83
N LEU A 201 12.61 21.26 8.96
CA LEU A 201 12.51 20.02 9.73
C LEU A 201 11.19 19.97 10.51
N ASN A 202 10.56 18.82 10.50
CA ASN A 202 9.40 18.51 11.32
C ASN A 202 9.69 17.20 12.08
N TRP A 203 9.30 17.15 13.34
CA TRP A 203 9.23 15.91 14.08
C TRP A 203 7.82 15.33 14.00
N LEU A 204 7.71 14.04 14.18
CA LEU A 204 6.42 13.36 14.27
C LEU A 204 6.48 12.23 15.31
N VAL A 205 5.33 11.96 15.92
CA VAL A 205 5.08 10.77 16.73
C VAL A 205 3.81 10.10 16.20
N PHE A 206 3.75 8.78 16.27
CA PHE A 206 2.64 8.06 15.68
C PHE A 206 2.31 6.76 16.40
N SER A 207 1.12 6.27 16.15
CA SER A 207 0.71 4.89 16.40
C SER A 207 -0.07 4.38 15.20
N ASP A 208 0.30 3.18 14.73
CA ASP A 208 -0.33 2.51 13.62
C ASP A 208 -0.93 1.18 14.08
N ILE A 209 -2.09 0.83 13.53
CA ILE A 209 -2.72 -0.48 13.68
C ILE A 209 -3.16 -0.98 12.31
N GLY A 210 -3.00 -2.27 12.04
CA GLY A 210 -3.46 -2.86 10.80
C GLY A 210 -3.43 -4.37 10.81
N SER A 211 -4.12 -4.95 9.86
CA SER A 211 -4.10 -6.37 9.57
C SER A 211 -4.35 -6.62 8.09
N ILE A 212 -3.87 -7.76 7.62
CA ILE A 212 -4.08 -8.26 6.27
C ILE A 212 -4.26 -9.77 6.33
N TRP A 213 -5.29 -10.28 5.68
CA TRP A 213 -5.69 -11.68 5.79
C TRP A 213 -6.45 -12.16 4.56
N GLY A 214 -6.77 -13.45 4.55
CA GLY A 214 -7.50 -14.12 3.50
C GLY A 214 -6.61 -14.45 2.30
N THR A 215 -6.53 -15.71 1.97
CA THR A 215 -5.96 -16.18 0.72
C THR A 215 -6.85 -17.27 0.17
N ASP A 216 -6.80 -17.50 -1.15
CA ASP A 216 -7.55 -18.59 -1.76
C ASP A 216 -6.89 -19.95 -1.55
N TYR A 217 -5.72 -19.98 -0.88
CA TYR A 217 -4.92 -21.16 -0.62
C TYR A 217 -4.53 -21.24 0.86
N GLU A 218 -4.86 -22.35 1.48
CA GLU A 218 -4.50 -22.66 2.87
C GLU A 218 -3.19 -23.43 2.96
N ALA A 219 -3.01 -24.39 2.02
CA ALA A 219 -1.87 -25.30 2.06
C ALA A 219 -0.55 -24.55 1.82
N GLY A 220 0.40 -24.74 2.74
CA GLY A 220 1.72 -24.12 2.68
C GLY A 220 1.74 -22.62 3.05
N VAL A 221 0.66 -22.09 3.62
CA VAL A 221 0.56 -20.68 4.02
C VAL A 221 0.27 -20.56 5.52
N GLN A 222 1.12 -19.84 6.24
CA GLN A 222 0.87 -19.43 7.63
C GLN A 222 0.13 -18.08 7.67
N GLY A 223 -0.76 -17.91 8.63
CA GLY A 223 -1.55 -16.69 8.80
C GLY A 223 -2.58 -16.44 7.69
N TYR A 224 -3.02 -17.47 6.97
CA TYR A 224 -3.87 -17.34 5.78
C TYR A 224 -5.22 -16.66 6.07
N ASP A 225 -5.80 -16.84 7.25
CA ASP A 225 -7.08 -16.24 7.67
C ASP A 225 -6.97 -15.53 9.05
N ASP A 226 -5.77 -15.11 9.42
CA ASP A 226 -5.51 -14.47 10.71
C ASP A 226 -5.75 -12.96 10.64
N ILE A 227 -6.85 -12.53 11.29
CA ILE A 227 -7.24 -11.11 11.39
C ILE A 227 -6.51 -10.40 12.54
N ALA A 228 -5.56 -11.06 13.23
CA ALA A 228 -4.87 -10.48 14.38
C ALA A 228 -4.31 -9.09 14.06
N PRO A 229 -4.60 -8.06 14.86
CA PRO A 229 -4.06 -6.74 14.64
C PRO A 229 -2.57 -6.69 14.92
N ARG A 230 -1.81 -5.97 14.10
CA ARG A 230 -0.43 -5.55 14.38
C ARG A 230 -0.49 -4.11 14.83
N ILE A 231 0.19 -3.81 15.93
CA ILE A 231 0.19 -2.48 16.54
C ILE A 231 1.62 -1.99 16.67
N THR A 232 1.87 -0.77 16.23
CA THR A 232 3.16 -0.11 16.37
C THR A 232 3.02 1.29 16.92
N TYR A 233 4.08 1.80 17.53
CA TYR A 233 4.25 3.20 17.83
C TYR A 233 5.65 3.64 17.37
N GLY A 234 5.86 4.93 17.29
CA GLY A 234 7.17 5.41 16.91
C GLY A 234 7.24 6.92 16.79
N PHE A 235 8.41 7.35 16.33
CA PHE A 235 8.70 8.74 16.08
C PHE A 235 9.49 8.88 14.78
N GLY A 236 9.61 10.10 14.30
CA GLY A 236 10.38 10.36 13.09
C GLY A 236 10.72 11.82 12.89
N LEU A 237 11.52 12.04 11.88
CA LEU A 237 11.87 13.34 11.35
C LEU A 237 11.51 13.41 9.88
N SER A 238 10.97 14.52 9.46
CA SER A 238 10.66 14.78 8.04
C SER A 238 11.15 16.17 7.65
N MET A 239 11.54 16.31 6.39
CA MET A 239 12.01 17.57 5.82
C MET A 239 11.62 17.66 4.35
N ILE A 240 11.18 18.82 3.89
CA ILE A 240 10.98 19.08 2.48
C ILE A 240 12.29 19.57 1.86
N THR A 241 12.81 18.81 0.90
CA THR A 241 14.04 19.14 0.18
C THR A 241 13.74 19.45 -1.29
N PRO A 242 14.67 20.10 -2.03
CA PRO A 242 14.52 20.35 -3.46
C PRO A 242 14.34 19.06 -4.31
N VAL A 243 14.82 17.91 -3.80
CA VAL A 243 14.68 16.60 -4.46
C VAL A 243 13.44 15.83 -4.01
N GLY A 244 12.64 16.44 -3.14
CA GLY A 244 11.40 15.88 -2.58
C GLY A 244 11.45 15.75 -1.06
N PRO A 245 10.33 15.33 -0.45
CA PRO A 245 10.27 15.08 0.98
C PRO A 245 11.21 13.94 1.38
N LEU A 246 11.93 14.16 2.46
CA LEU A 246 12.79 13.18 3.11
C LEU A 246 12.17 12.81 4.45
N GLN A 247 12.15 11.52 4.79
CA GLN A 247 11.60 11.05 6.04
C GLN A 247 12.46 9.93 6.64
N MET A 248 12.72 10.04 7.94
CA MET A 248 13.36 9.03 8.77
C MET A 248 12.40 8.63 9.88
N ILE A 249 12.07 7.35 9.97
CA ILE A 249 11.09 6.80 10.92
C ILE A 249 11.76 5.72 11.76
N TRP A 250 11.49 5.77 13.05
CA TRP A 250 11.77 4.70 14.01
C TRP A 250 10.43 4.15 14.53
N GLY A 251 10.10 2.92 14.11
CA GLY A 251 8.86 2.23 14.47
C GLY A 251 9.15 1.02 15.37
N PHE A 252 8.34 0.85 16.40
CA PHE A 252 8.49 -0.20 17.39
C PHE A 252 7.19 -1.01 17.46
N PRO A 253 7.17 -2.23 16.88
CA PRO A 253 6.03 -3.14 17.02
C PRO A 253 5.79 -3.47 18.50
N ILE A 254 4.53 -3.34 18.95
CA ILE A 254 4.05 -3.77 20.28
C ILE A 254 3.33 -5.11 20.14
N GLN A 255 2.66 -5.30 18.99
CA GLN A 255 1.95 -6.53 18.67
C GLN A 255 2.28 -6.92 17.25
N SER A 256 2.79 -8.14 17.08
CA SER A 256 3.19 -8.76 15.83
C SER A 256 3.02 -10.27 15.92
N GLU A 257 2.99 -10.95 14.79
CA GLU A 257 3.02 -12.41 14.69
C GLU A 257 4.45 -12.91 14.44
N ASN A 258 4.72 -14.16 14.81
CA ASN A 258 6.07 -14.73 14.72
C ASN A 258 6.63 -14.79 13.29
N TYR A 259 5.77 -14.74 12.29
CA TYR A 259 6.13 -14.77 10.88
C TYR A 259 6.26 -13.38 10.25
N ASP A 260 5.88 -12.32 10.97
CA ASP A 260 6.02 -10.95 10.47
C ASP A 260 7.50 -10.53 10.39
N LEU A 261 7.82 -9.64 9.46
CA LEU A 261 9.16 -9.07 9.29
C LEU A 261 9.18 -7.64 9.81
N GLU A 262 9.87 -7.44 10.93
CA GLU A 262 10.07 -6.11 11.52
C GLU A 262 11.17 -5.34 10.79
N GLU A 263 10.94 -4.04 10.56
CA GLU A 263 11.93 -3.07 10.10
C GLU A 263 11.79 -1.80 10.93
N ARG A 264 12.59 -1.69 11.99
CA ARG A 264 12.46 -0.62 12.99
C ARG A 264 12.93 0.74 12.52
N PHE A 265 13.82 0.81 11.53
CA PHE A 265 14.27 2.05 10.92
C PHE A 265 13.93 2.09 9.45
N GLN A 266 13.23 3.12 9.03
CA GLN A 266 12.81 3.31 7.65
C GLN A 266 13.24 4.68 7.16
N PHE A 267 13.85 4.72 5.99
CA PHE A 267 14.26 5.92 5.32
C PHE A 267 13.57 6.04 3.97
N SER A 268 13.05 7.21 3.67
CA SER A 268 12.42 7.45 2.37
C SER A 268 12.71 8.84 1.82
N ILE A 269 12.88 8.89 0.50
CA ILE A 269 12.99 10.13 -0.29
C ILE A 269 11.94 10.05 -1.39
N GLY A 270 11.22 11.15 -1.64
CA GLY A 270 10.30 11.26 -2.77
C GLY A 270 8.85 11.58 -2.38
N THR A 271 8.00 11.76 -3.38
CA THR A 271 6.64 12.32 -3.25
C THR A 271 5.55 11.32 -2.81
N SER A 272 5.89 10.08 -2.46
CA SER A 272 4.92 9.06 -2.07
C SER A 272 4.80 8.94 -0.55
N PHE A 273 4.08 9.87 0.05
CA PHE A 273 3.66 9.80 1.46
C PHE A 273 2.19 9.48 1.60
#